data_b90f8ba4d47a7259e4d1fb5e5aaaf33c
#
_entry.id   b90f8ba4d47a7259e4d1fb5e5aaaf33c
#
_cell.length_a   1.000
_cell.length_b   1.000
_cell.length_c   1.000
_cell.angle_alpha   90.00
_cell.angle_beta   90.00
_cell.angle_gamma   90.00
#
_symmetry.space_group_name_H-M   'P 1'
#
loop_
_entity.id
_entity.type
_entity.pdbx_description
1 polymer ?
#
loop_
_entity_poly.entity_id
_entity_poly.type
_entity_poly.pdbx_seq_one_letter_code
_entity_poly.pdbx_strand_id
1 'polypeptide(L)'
;MTQLLATKLNNVKISLCFPAMSILVLLVFLCHTSPLHAQSINQHVKFDKLTFTDKGELDIQPSATSSAGDFDFLVGKWKLSDKKLKSRLTNSTEWISFESTVEMRKPLNGIGNMDIYRTTVDGKPFEGVALRLFNPKTRLWSIYWIDSNTGVLDVPVVGSFDGNIGKFYCRDKYKGKDVIVVFLWDKTDPQNPVWSQAFSPDNGTTWEWNATNTSHRVE
;
A
#
# COMPACT_ATOMS: atom_id res chain seq x y z
N MET A 1 47.78 -54.43 1.97
CA MET A 1 48.98 -54.31 1.12
C MET A 1 49.24 -52.82 1.00
N THR A 2 50.07 -52.35 1.78
CA THR A 2 51.48 -51.92 1.66
C THR A 2 51.54 -50.41 1.47
N GLN A 3 51.85 -49.72 2.55
CA GLN A 3 53.07 -49.00 2.96
C GLN A 3 53.32 -47.69 2.19
N LEU A 4 53.26 -46.59 2.95
CA LEU A 4 54.38 -45.86 3.62
C LEU A 4 55.43 -45.29 2.67
N LEU A 5 55.59 -43.97 2.68
CA LEU A 5 56.92 -43.37 2.92
C LEU A 5 56.79 -41.87 3.22
N ALA A 6 57.28 -41.54 4.39
CA ALA A 6 57.55 -40.18 4.84
C ALA A 6 58.97 -39.77 4.36
N THR A 7 59.16 -38.52 4.02
CA THR A 7 60.53 -37.93 4.02
C THR A 7 60.49 -36.44 4.44
N LYS A 8 61.34 -36.18 5.34
CA LYS A 8 61.75 -35.07 6.18
C LYS A 8 62.25 -33.80 5.43
N LEU A 9 61.98 -32.67 6.11
CA LEU A 9 62.91 -31.56 6.46
C LEU A 9 63.42 -30.63 5.33
N ASN A 10 63.15 -29.32 5.43
CA ASN A 10 64.20 -28.42 5.94
C ASN A 10 63.66 -27.00 6.19
N ASN A 11 64.09 -26.45 7.33
CA ASN A 11 63.89 -25.10 7.77
C ASN A 11 64.66 -24.11 6.91
N VAL A 12 64.00 -23.05 6.39
CA VAL A 12 64.66 -21.82 6.00
C VAL A 12 63.88 -20.67 6.63
N LYS A 13 64.50 -20.03 7.61
CA LYS A 13 64.09 -18.72 8.14
C LYS A 13 64.45 -17.65 7.11
N ILE A 14 63.47 -17.00 6.53
CA ILE A 14 63.62 -15.74 5.80
C ILE A 14 62.92 -14.66 6.58
N SER A 15 63.74 -13.79 7.17
CA SER A 15 63.27 -12.54 7.77
C SER A 15 62.99 -11.55 6.67
N LEU A 16 61.74 -11.15 6.46
CA LEU A 16 61.34 -10.08 5.55
C LEU A 16 60.69 -8.98 6.36
N CYS A 17 61.40 -7.86 6.38
CA CYS A 17 60.94 -6.56 6.87
C CYS A 17 59.76 -6.08 6.01
N PHE A 18 58.61 -5.87 6.63
CA PHE A 18 57.46 -5.26 5.94
C PHE A 18 57.42 -3.77 6.20
N PRO A 19 57.35 -2.92 5.16
CA PRO A 19 57.01 -1.52 5.36
C PRO A 19 55.49 -1.38 5.66
N ALA A 20 55.18 -0.53 6.62
CA ALA A 20 53.82 -0.18 7.01
C ALA A 20 53.07 0.44 5.81
N MET A 21 52.17 -0.31 5.21
CA MET A 21 51.23 0.16 4.20
C MET A 21 49.90 0.47 4.88
N SER A 22 49.63 1.76 5.07
CA SER A 22 48.37 2.27 5.58
C SER A 22 47.24 1.85 4.64
N ILE A 23 46.44 0.87 5.06
CA ILE A 23 45.20 0.51 4.37
C ILE A 23 44.15 1.55 4.76
N LEU A 24 43.89 2.48 3.85
CA LEU A 24 42.74 3.39 3.89
C LEU A 24 41.50 2.58 3.59
N VAL A 25 40.80 2.11 4.66
CA VAL A 25 39.48 1.47 4.51
C VAL A 25 38.49 2.53 4.12
N LEU A 26 38.18 2.61 2.83
CA LEU A 26 37.10 3.42 2.30
C LEU A 26 35.78 2.73 2.67
N LEU A 27 35.19 3.14 3.80
CA LEU A 27 33.82 2.76 4.18
C LEU A 27 32.85 3.41 3.17
N VAL A 28 32.53 2.67 2.11
CA VAL A 28 31.40 2.99 1.25
C VAL A 28 30.14 2.72 2.05
N PHE A 29 29.58 3.76 2.67
CA PHE A 29 28.21 3.74 3.17
C PHE A 29 27.28 3.61 1.94
N LEU A 30 26.94 2.36 1.58
CA LEU A 30 25.79 2.08 0.75
C LEU A 30 24.56 2.50 1.57
N CYS A 31 24.14 3.74 1.34
CA CYS A 31 22.86 4.21 1.85
C CYS A 31 21.76 3.40 1.15
N HIS A 32 21.42 2.24 1.73
CA HIS A 32 20.21 1.52 1.37
C HIS A 32 19.05 2.37 1.89
N THR A 33 18.56 3.28 1.05
CA THR A 33 17.26 3.89 1.27
C THR A 33 16.20 2.82 1.10
N SER A 34 15.98 2.07 2.16
CA SER A 34 14.84 1.15 2.24
C SER A 34 13.56 1.97 2.05
N PRO A 35 12.53 1.44 1.36
CA PRO A 35 11.24 2.09 1.26
C PRO A 35 10.51 2.01 2.61
N LEU A 36 10.97 2.76 3.59
CA LEU A 36 10.38 2.85 4.93
C LEU A 36 9.04 3.61 4.95
N HIS A 37 8.69 4.30 3.84
CA HIS A 37 7.59 5.26 3.86
C HIS A 37 6.20 4.61 4.00
N ALA A 38 5.92 3.54 3.26
CA ALA A 38 4.57 2.93 3.29
C ALA A 38 4.24 2.18 4.60
N GLN A 39 5.25 1.63 5.30
CA GLN A 39 5.05 1.00 6.60
C GLN A 39 4.90 2.01 7.75
N SER A 40 5.47 3.22 7.63
CA SER A 40 5.45 4.23 8.69
C SER A 40 4.11 5.00 8.75
N ILE A 41 3.44 5.20 7.62
CA ILE A 41 2.18 5.96 7.54
C ILE A 41 1.06 5.25 8.30
N ASN A 42 0.96 3.93 8.15
CA ASN A 42 -0.09 3.13 8.79
C ASN A 42 -0.01 3.13 10.33
N GLN A 43 1.18 3.35 10.91
CA GLN A 43 1.38 3.35 12.37
C GLN A 43 1.01 4.68 13.03
N HIS A 44 0.93 5.77 12.28
CA HIS A 44 0.70 7.12 12.83
C HIS A 44 -0.72 7.65 12.63
N VAL A 45 -1.52 7.02 11.75
CA VAL A 45 -2.90 7.44 11.53
C VAL A 45 -3.77 6.91 12.66
N LYS A 46 -4.25 7.82 13.50
CA LYS A 46 -5.30 7.50 14.47
C LYS A 46 -6.64 7.43 13.73
N PHE A 47 -7.36 6.35 13.96
CA PHE A 47 -8.75 6.28 13.57
C PHE A 47 -9.62 6.88 14.68
N ASP A 48 -10.51 7.77 14.30
CA ASP A 48 -11.55 8.23 15.19
C ASP A 48 -12.51 7.07 15.49
N LYS A 49 -13.17 7.13 16.64
CA LYS A 49 -14.20 6.16 16.98
C LYS A 49 -15.31 6.25 15.95
N LEU A 50 -15.61 5.13 15.30
CA LEU A 50 -16.71 5.06 14.34
C LEU A 50 -18.06 5.27 15.07
N THR A 51 -18.93 6.02 14.44
CA THR A 51 -20.31 6.24 14.88
C THR A 51 -21.26 5.45 13.98
N PHE A 52 -22.40 5.08 14.56
CA PHE A 52 -23.41 4.29 13.88
C PHE A 52 -24.78 4.92 14.10
N THR A 53 -25.62 4.84 13.08
CA THR A 53 -27.02 5.22 13.18
C THR A 53 -27.79 4.23 14.09
N ASP A 54 -29.01 4.56 14.46
CA ASP A 54 -29.90 3.66 15.22
C ASP A 54 -30.20 2.35 14.46
N LYS A 55 -30.00 2.32 13.14
CA LYS A 55 -30.13 1.14 12.29
C LYS A 55 -28.83 0.32 12.20
N GLY A 56 -27.76 0.76 12.87
CA GLY A 56 -26.45 0.10 12.85
C GLY A 56 -25.63 0.36 11.57
N GLU A 57 -26.04 1.30 10.72
CA GLU A 57 -25.27 1.74 9.56
C GLU A 57 -24.16 2.70 9.99
N LEU A 58 -23.06 2.75 9.23
CA LEU A 58 -22.00 3.73 9.48
C LEU A 58 -22.53 5.15 9.30
N ASP A 59 -22.34 5.99 10.30
CA ASP A 59 -22.65 7.42 10.26
C ASP A 59 -21.40 8.20 9.86
N ILE A 60 -21.25 8.40 8.54
CA ILE A 60 -20.08 9.06 7.95
C ILE A 60 -20.37 10.54 7.76
N GLN A 61 -19.60 11.39 8.43
CA GLN A 61 -19.69 12.83 8.31
C GLN A 61 -18.57 13.35 7.40
N PRO A 62 -18.86 14.34 6.51
CA PRO A 62 -17.85 14.93 5.65
C PRO A 62 -16.91 15.83 6.46
N SER A 63 -15.63 15.83 6.11
CA SER A 63 -14.69 16.84 6.60
C SER A 63 -15.08 18.25 6.12
N ALA A 64 -14.70 19.26 6.87
CA ALA A 64 -14.90 20.67 6.47
C ALA A 64 -14.17 21.03 5.17
N THR A 65 -13.09 20.33 4.83
CA THR A 65 -12.27 20.55 3.64
C THR A 65 -12.71 19.71 2.44
N SER A 66 -13.69 18.80 2.60
CA SER A 66 -14.12 17.89 1.52
C SER A 66 -14.62 18.63 0.29
N SER A 67 -14.14 18.26 -0.88
CA SER A 67 -14.42 18.90 -2.16
C SER A 67 -14.43 17.95 -3.35
N ALA A 68 -15.01 18.37 -4.47
CA ALA A 68 -14.99 17.60 -5.73
C ALA A 68 -13.58 17.49 -6.35
N GLY A 69 -12.62 18.30 -5.91
CA GLY A 69 -11.23 18.28 -6.38
C GLY A 69 -10.31 17.35 -5.58
N ASP A 70 -10.81 16.67 -4.55
CA ASP A 70 -9.95 15.92 -3.61
C ASP A 70 -9.09 14.84 -4.26
N PHE A 71 -9.55 14.24 -5.35
CA PHE A 71 -8.82 13.22 -6.10
C PHE A 71 -8.12 13.74 -7.36
N ASP A 72 -8.01 15.04 -7.57
CA ASP A 72 -7.37 15.61 -8.77
C ASP A 72 -5.89 15.26 -8.88
N PHE A 73 -5.24 15.03 -7.75
CA PHE A 73 -3.84 14.60 -7.70
C PHE A 73 -3.57 13.30 -8.45
N LEU A 74 -4.57 12.41 -8.57
CA LEU A 74 -4.43 11.11 -9.26
C LEU A 74 -4.61 11.18 -10.77
N VAL A 75 -5.05 12.32 -11.37
CA VAL A 75 -5.26 12.40 -12.83
C VAL A 75 -3.93 12.13 -13.56
N GLY A 76 -3.97 11.24 -14.54
CA GLY A 76 -2.82 10.85 -15.35
C GLY A 76 -2.47 9.37 -15.24
N LYS A 77 -1.20 9.04 -15.50
CA LYS A 77 -0.70 7.66 -15.52
C LYS A 77 0.30 7.41 -14.41
N TRP A 78 0.22 6.23 -13.81
CA TRP A 78 0.98 5.86 -12.63
C TRP A 78 1.50 4.43 -12.72
N LYS A 79 2.71 4.21 -12.18
CA LYS A 79 3.19 2.89 -11.75
C LYS A 79 3.00 2.77 -10.26
N LEU A 80 2.53 1.61 -9.79
CA LEU A 80 2.28 1.36 -8.39
C LEU A 80 3.21 0.25 -7.89
N SER A 81 3.75 0.46 -6.69
CA SER A 81 4.41 -0.57 -5.90
C SER A 81 3.41 -1.09 -4.88
N ASP A 82 2.83 -2.25 -5.17
CA ASP A 82 1.75 -2.85 -4.39
C ASP A 82 2.28 -3.84 -3.36
N LYS A 83 1.59 -3.92 -2.22
CA LYS A 83 1.76 -4.96 -1.21
C LYS A 83 0.40 -5.40 -0.70
N LYS A 84 0.21 -6.70 -0.51
CA LYS A 84 -0.98 -7.27 0.13
C LYS A 84 -0.60 -8.40 1.08
N LEU A 85 -1.34 -8.55 2.18
CA LEU A 85 -1.20 -9.72 3.04
C LEU A 85 -1.59 -10.98 2.25
N LYS A 86 -0.79 -12.02 2.39
CA LYS A 86 -1.04 -13.34 1.81
C LYS A 86 -2.35 -13.93 2.34
N SER A 87 -2.66 -13.68 3.59
CA SER A 87 -3.89 -14.11 4.25
C SER A 87 -4.37 -13.02 5.19
N ARG A 88 -5.68 -12.72 5.16
CA ARG A 88 -6.30 -11.64 5.93
C ARG A 88 -7.08 -12.20 7.11
N LEU A 89 -7.08 -11.48 8.24
CA LEU A 89 -7.75 -11.83 9.51
C LEU A 89 -7.34 -13.22 10.04
N THR A 90 -6.07 -13.54 9.89
CA THR A 90 -5.46 -14.81 10.34
C THR A 90 -4.17 -14.58 11.12
N ASN A 91 -3.90 -13.34 11.56
CA ASN A 91 -2.65 -12.92 12.18
C ASN A 91 -1.41 -13.15 11.27
N SER A 92 -1.59 -13.18 9.96
CA SER A 92 -0.51 -13.32 8.99
C SER A 92 0.37 -12.08 9.00
N THR A 93 1.69 -12.29 8.92
CA THR A 93 2.69 -11.22 8.72
C THR A 93 3.36 -11.31 7.35
N GLU A 94 2.95 -12.28 6.51
CA GLU A 94 3.50 -12.43 5.16
C GLU A 94 2.84 -11.47 4.17
N TRP A 95 3.68 -10.65 3.52
CA TRP A 95 3.28 -9.73 2.48
C TRP A 95 3.75 -10.21 1.10
N ILE A 96 2.90 -10.08 0.11
CA ILE A 96 3.20 -10.29 -1.30
C ILE A 96 3.38 -8.92 -1.93
N SER A 97 4.52 -8.69 -2.59
CA SER A 97 4.81 -7.47 -3.34
C SER A 97 4.68 -7.73 -4.83
N PHE A 98 4.12 -6.77 -5.57
CA PHE A 98 3.97 -6.82 -7.01
C PHE A 98 3.84 -5.40 -7.57
N GLU A 99 3.85 -5.26 -8.88
CA GLU A 99 3.69 -3.98 -9.56
C GLU A 99 2.38 -3.94 -10.34
N SER A 100 1.84 -2.74 -10.48
CA SER A 100 0.69 -2.48 -11.30
C SER A 100 0.78 -1.12 -12.00
N THR A 101 -0.18 -0.84 -12.85
CA THR A 101 -0.33 0.45 -13.51
C THR A 101 -1.75 0.97 -13.34
N VAL A 102 -1.87 2.28 -13.29
CA VAL A 102 -3.16 2.97 -13.23
C VAL A 102 -3.18 4.11 -14.23
N GLU A 103 -4.29 4.24 -14.96
CA GLU A 103 -4.61 5.42 -15.73
C GLU A 103 -5.92 6.00 -15.23
N MET A 104 -5.88 7.26 -14.76
CA MET A 104 -7.03 7.92 -14.17
C MET A 104 -7.51 9.13 -15.02
N ARG A 105 -8.82 9.25 -15.17
CA ARG A 105 -9.53 10.31 -15.89
C ARG A 105 -10.68 10.88 -15.04
N LYS A 106 -11.10 12.10 -15.37
CA LYS A 106 -12.23 12.79 -14.72
C LYS A 106 -13.47 12.83 -15.64
N PRO A 107 -14.34 11.81 -15.61
CA PRO A 107 -15.66 11.88 -16.24
C PRO A 107 -16.63 12.79 -15.47
N LEU A 108 -17.84 12.92 -15.97
CA LEU A 108 -18.97 13.60 -15.33
C LEU A 108 -18.68 15.08 -14.98
N ASN A 109 -18.03 15.81 -15.90
CA ASN A 109 -17.68 17.22 -15.72
C ASN A 109 -16.90 17.49 -14.41
N GLY A 110 -16.12 16.51 -13.95
CA GLY A 110 -15.21 16.65 -12.81
C GLY A 110 -15.77 16.28 -11.44
N ILE A 111 -17.07 15.94 -11.31
CA ILE A 111 -17.62 15.41 -10.05
C ILE A 111 -17.37 13.92 -9.85
N GLY A 112 -16.80 13.26 -10.84
CA GLY A 112 -16.37 11.87 -10.77
C GLY A 112 -14.95 11.71 -11.27
N ASN A 113 -14.31 10.63 -10.87
CA ASN A 113 -13.12 10.15 -11.50
C ASN A 113 -13.18 8.62 -11.64
N MET A 114 -12.45 8.11 -12.62
CA MET A 114 -12.39 6.69 -12.91
C MET A 114 -10.96 6.34 -13.24
N ASP A 115 -10.47 5.27 -12.65
CA ASP A 115 -9.19 4.69 -13.05
C ASP A 115 -9.35 3.25 -13.52
N ILE A 116 -8.41 2.84 -14.38
CA ILE A 116 -8.25 1.47 -14.80
C ILE A 116 -6.91 0.98 -14.24
N TYR A 117 -7.02 0.03 -13.33
CA TYR A 117 -5.90 -0.65 -12.70
C TYR A 117 -5.56 -1.91 -13.48
N ARG A 118 -4.26 -2.14 -13.76
CA ARG A 118 -3.79 -3.32 -14.48
C ARG A 118 -2.58 -3.94 -13.80
N THR A 119 -2.62 -5.26 -13.69
CA THR A 119 -1.50 -6.08 -13.21
C THR A 119 -1.58 -7.50 -13.78
N THR A 120 -0.68 -8.36 -13.34
CA THR A 120 -0.69 -9.79 -13.64
C THR A 120 -0.80 -10.58 -12.33
N VAL A 121 -1.76 -11.48 -12.25
CA VAL A 121 -1.96 -12.38 -11.11
C VAL A 121 -1.80 -13.83 -11.61
N ASP A 122 -0.85 -14.56 -11.02
CA ASP A 122 -0.54 -15.95 -11.42
C ASP A 122 -0.33 -16.11 -12.94
N GLY A 123 0.38 -15.16 -13.55
CA GLY A 123 0.67 -15.14 -14.98
C GLY A 123 -0.50 -14.75 -15.88
N LYS A 124 -1.66 -14.38 -15.33
CA LYS A 124 -2.85 -13.95 -16.08
C LYS A 124 -3.08 -12.45 -15.95
N PRO A 125 -3.49 -11.77 -17.01
CA PRO A 125 -3.89 -10.36 -16.94
C PRO A 125 -5.04 -10.19 -15.94
N PHE A 126 -4.91 -9.17 -15.11
CA PHE A 126 -5.94 -8.72 -14.18
C PHE A 126 -6.22 -7.24 -14.43
N GLU A 127 -7.49 -6.89 -14.54
CA GLU A 127 -7.92 -5.50 -14.68
C GLU A 127 -9.00 -5.21 -13.63
N GLY A 128 -8.88 -4.04 -13.02
CA GLY A 128 -9.89 -3.50 -12.12
C GLY A 128 -10.22 -2.06 -12.48
N VAL A 129 -11.43 -1.63 -12.12
CA VAL A 129 -11.88 -0.25 -12.31
C VAL A 129 -12.32 0.30 -10.97
N ALA A 130 -11.75 1.44 -10.57
CA ALA A 130 -12.29 2.23 -9.48
C ALA A 130 -13.09 3.40 -10.05
N LEU A 131 -14.35 3.52 -9.64
CA LEU A 131 -15.20 4.67 -9.94
C LEU A 131 -15.44 5.43 -8.64
N ARG A 132 -15.04 6.71 -8.61
CA ARG A 132 -15.22 7.59 -7.46
C ARG A 132 -16.19 8.70 -7.83
N LEU A 133 -17.23 8.87 -7.03
CA LEU A 133 -18.30 9.85 -7.26
C LEU A 133 -18.42 10.77 -6.05
N PHE A 134 -18.34 12.08 -6.31
CA PHE A 134 -18.58 13.09 -5.30
C PHE A 134 -20.05 13.48 -5.26
N ASN A 135 -20.66 13.40 -4.10
CA ASN A 135 -22.01 13.91 -3.89
C ASN A 135 -21.95 15.35 -3.33
N PRO A 136 -22.33 16.38 -4.10
CA PRO A 136 -22.22 17.77 -3.65
C PRO A 136 -23.17 18.11 -2.50
N LYS A 137 -24.25 17.34 -2.29
CA LYS A 137 -25.21 17.58 -1.20
C LYS A 137 -24.67 17.09 0.14
N THR A 138 -24.09 15.88 0.17
CA THR A 138 -23.53 15.29 1.39
C THR A 138 -22.06 15.65 1.58
N ARG A 139 -21.40 16.13 0.51
CA ARG A 139 -19.95 16.39 0.44
C ARG A 139 -19.11 15.15 0.74
N LEU A 140 -19.64 13.97 0.41
CA LEU A 140 -18.96 12.69 0.56
C LEU A 140 -18.62 12.11 -0.82
N TRP A 141 -17.52 11.41 -0.88
CA TRP A 141 -17.13 10.54 -1.97
C TRP A 141 -17.63 9.13 -1.72
N SER A 142 -18.10 8.47 -2.79
CA SER A 142 -18.33 7.03 -2.82
C SER A 142 -17.35 6.41 -3.81
N ILE A 143 -16.57 5.41 -3.37
CA ILE A 143 -15.58 4.73 -4.19
C ILE A 143 -16.07 3.29 -4.42
N TYR A 144 -16.35 2.97 -5.69
CA TYR A 144 -16.77 1.66 -6.16
C TYR A 144 -15.59 0.95 -6.80
N TRP A 145 -15.53 -0.36 -6.64
CA TRP A 145 -14.57 -1.23 -7.30
C TRP A 145 -15.29 -2.34 -8.03
N ILE A 146 -14.75 -2.72 -9.19
CA ILE A 146 -15.13 -3.91 -9.95
C ILE A 146 -13.86 -4.47 -10.59
N ASP A 147 -13.76 -5.77 -10.71
CA ASP A 147 -12.60 -6.40 -11.34
C ASP A 147 -12.98 -7.52 -12.31
N SER A 148 -11.99 -7.91 -13.13
CA SER A 148 -12.14 -8.91 -14.20
C SER A 148 -12.36 -10.34 -13.68
N ASN A 149 -12.18 -10.62 -12.39
CA ASN A 149 -12.45 -11.94 -11.81
C ASN A 149 -13.92 -12.11 -11.42
N THR A 150 -14.53 -11.04 -10.90
CA THR A 150 -15.88 -11.10 -10.32
C THR A 150 -16.94 -10.50 -11.25
N GLY A 151 -16.61 -9.41 -11.95
CA GLY A 151 -17.56 -8.67 -12.78
C GLY A 151 -18.73 -8.06 -11.99
N VAL A 152 -18.58 -7.93 -10.65
CA VAL A 152 -19.61 -7.41 -9.73
C VAL A 152 -19.05 -6.19 -9.01
N LEU A 153 -19.85 -5.14 -8.89
CA LEU A 153 -19.49 -3.98 -8.08
C LEU A 153 -19.45 -4.36 -6.60
N ASP A 154 -18.32 -4.04 -5.96
CA ASP A 154 -18.20 -4.16 -4.51
C ASP A 154 -19.07 -3.11 -3.79
N VAL A 155 -19.30 -3.34 -2.50
CA VAL A 155 -19.92 -2.33 -1.63
C VAL A 155 -19.03 -1.10 -1.61
N PRO A 156 -19.55 0.11 -1.94
CA PRO A 156 -18.72 1.29 -2.01
C PRO A 156 -18.22 1.71 -0.63
N VAL A 157 -16.95 2.09 -0.55
CA VAL A 157 -16.46 2.81 0.63
C VAL A 157 -16.82 4.29 0.51
N VAL A 158 -17.33 4.88 1.59
CA VAL A 158 -17.83 6.26 1.64
C VAL A 158 -16.99 7.06 2.63
N GLY A 159 -16.66 8.30 2.27
CA GLY A 159 -15.87 9.17 3.14
C GLY A 159 -15.46 10.48 2.49
N SER A 160 -14.44 11.11 3.07
CA SER A 160 -13.89 12.36 2.58
C SER A 160 -12.42 12.51 2.94
N PHE A 161 -11.76 13.49 2.33
CA PHE A 161 -10.46 13.97 2.76
C PHE A 161 -10.62 15.02 3.86
N ASP A 162 -9.71 14.95 4.83
CA ASP A 162 -9.39 16.04 5.74
C ASP A 162 -7.95 16.47 5.47
N GLY A 163 -7.80 17.59 4.79
CA GLY A 163 -6.52 18.03 4.25
C GLY A 163 -5.93 16.99 3.28
N ASN A 164 -4.81 16.41 3.66
CA ASN A 164 -4.08 15.43 2.82
C ASN A 164 -4.48 13.97 3.08
N ILE A 165 -5.28 13.70 4.12
CA ILE A 165 -5.65 12.35 4.51
C ILE A 165 -7.12 12.08 4.19
N GLY A 166 -7.37 11.09 3.35
CA GLY A 166 -8.71 10.61 3.03
C GLY A 166 -9.03 9.31 3.75
N LYS A 167 -10.19 9.25 4.40
CA LYS A 167 -10.69 8.04 5.09
C LYS A 167 -12.06 7.69 4.53
N PHE A 168 -12.21 6.46 4.04
CA PHE A 168 -13.43 5.98 3.39
C PHE A 168 -13.79 4.62 3.95
N TYR A 169 -15.03 4.41 4.37
CA TYR A 169 -15.46 3.24 5.11
C TYR A 169 -16.66 2.56 4.46
N CYS A 170 -16.77 1.24 4.62
CA CYS A 170 -18.00 0.50 4.41
C CYS A 170 -18.13 -0.66 5.40
N ARG A 171 -19.36 -1.19 5.55
CA ARG A 171 -19.58 -2.53 6.09
C ARG A 171 -19.58 -3.52 4.92
N ASP A 172 -18.84 -4.61 5.09
CA ASP A 172 -18.76 -5.66 4.09
C ASP A 172 -18.62 -7.04 4.77
N LYS A 173 -18.52 -8.09 3.98
CA LYS A 173 -18.26 -9.45 4.44
C LYS A 173 -16.95 -9.97 3.86
N TYR A 174 -16.08 -10.43 4.74
CA TYR A 174 -14.90 -11.17 4.34
C TYR A 174 -15.03 -12.64 4.74
N LYS A 175 -15.08 -13.54 3.75
CA LYS A 175 -15.32 -15.00 3.97
C LYS A 175 -16.53 -15.27 4.87
N GLY A 176 -17.63 -14.53 4.65
CA GLY A 176 -18.89 -14.67 5.39
C GLY A 176 -18.94 -14.00 6.77
N LYS A 177 -17.86 -13.39 7.23
CA LYS A 177 -17.80 -12.62 8.49
C LYS A 177 -17.96 -11.13 8.21
N ASP A 178 -18.75 -10.45 9.03
CA ASP A 178 -18.92 -9.00 8.95
C ASP A 178 -17.59 -8.31 9.30
N VAL A 179 -17.23 -7.31 8.51
CA VAL A 179 -16.06 -6.47 8.71
C VAL A 179 -16.38 -5.02 8.39
N ILE A 180 -15.68 -4.09 9.03
CA ILE A 180 -15.57 -2.73 8.54
C ILE A 180 -14.31 -2.68 7.66
N VAL A 181 -14.47 -2.16 6.46
CA VAL A 181 -13.35 -1.85 5.54
C VAL A 181 -13.04 -0.38 5.66
N VAL A 182 -11.75 -0.04 5.69
CA VAL A 182 -11.29 1.34 5.50
C VAL A 182 -10.31 1.41 4.34
N PHE A 183 -10.51 2.40 3.46
CA PHE A 183 -9.50 2.89 2.52
C PHE A 183 -8.91 4.18 3.10
N LEU A 184 -7.61 4.20 3.23
CA LEU A 184 -6.84 5.37 3.61
C LEU A 184 -6.06 5.87 2.40
N TRP A 185 -6.21 7.14 2.08
CA TRP A 185 -5.39 7.84 1.12
C TRP A 185 -4.54 8.89 1.82
N ASP A 186 -3.26 8.93 1.51
CA ASP A 186 -2.34 10.00 1.91
C ASP A 186 -1.75 10.65 0.65
N LYS A 187 -2.06 11.93 0.45
CA LYS A 187 -1.56 12.77 -0.63
C LYS A 187 -0.61 13.86 -0.14
N THR A 188 0.02 13.65 1.04
CA THR A 188 0.99 14.60 1.58
C THR A 188 2.16 14.81 0.61
N ASP A 189 2.60 13.73 -0.05
CA ASP A 189 3.43 13.81 -1.25
C ASP A 189 2.58 13.51 -2.50
N PRO A 190 2.13 14.53 -3.24
CA PRO A 190 1.27 14.33 -4.41
C PRO A 190 1.99 13.68 -5.61
N GLN A 191 3.32 13.55 -5.56
CA GLN A 191 4.09 12.81 -6.56
C GLN A 191 4.18 11.31 -6.22
N ASN A 192 4.03 10.96 -4.95
CA ASN A 192 4.07 9.59 -4.44
C ASN A 192 2.93 9.33 -3.45
N PRO A 193 1.66 9.54 -3.84
CA PRO A 193 0.54 9.30 -2.94
C PRO A 193 0.46 7.82 -2.55
N VAL A 194 -0.02 7.59 -1.33
CA VAL A 194 -0.15 6.24 -0.77
C VAL A 194 -1.61 5.91 -0.53
N TRP A 195 -2.02 4.75 -1.00
CA TRP A 195 -3.28 4.12 -0.62
C TRP A 195 -3.04 2.93 0.29
N SER A 196 -3.92 2.74 1.25
CA SER A 196 -3.88 1.57 2.14
C SER A 196 -5.28 1.09 2.48
N GLN A 197 -5.40 -0.22 2.75
CA GLN A 197 -6.64 -0.84 3.18
C GLN A 197 -6.44 -1.58 4.49
N ALA A 198 -7.42 -1.44 5.39
CA ALA A 198 -7.49 -2.27 6.58
C ALA A 198 -8.89 -2.83 6.79
N PHE A 199 -8.95 -3.96 7.50
CA PHE A 199 -10.20 -4.58 7.95
C PHE A 199 -10.28 -4.52 9.47
N SER A 200 -11.48 -4.27 9.97
CA SER A 200 -11.83 -4.39 11.39
C SER A 200 -12.94 -5.43 11.58
N PRO A 201 -12.69 -6.48 12.35
CA PRO A 201 -13.71 -7.49 12.68
C PRO A 201 -14.60 -7.09 13.87
N ASP A 202 -14.31 -5.94 14.52
CA ASP A 202 -14.86 -5.52 15.81
C ASP A 202 -15.37 -4.06 15.81
N ASN A 203 -16.01 -3.65 14.70
CA ASN A 203 -16.62 -2.34 14.51
C ASN A 203 -15.64 -1.16 14.70
N GLY A 204 -14.39 -1.32 14.24
CA GLY A 204 -13.40 -0.23 14.26
C GLY A 204 -12.57 -0.15 15.55
N THR A 205 -12.69 -1.15 16.45
CA THR A 205 -11.87 -1.20 17.68
C THR A 205 -10.43 -1.58 17.38
N THR A 206 -10.24 -2.62 16.54
CA THR A 206 -8.92 -3.03 16.04
C THR A 206 -8.89 -3.07 14.52
N TRP A 207 -7.70 -2.92 13.93
CA TRP A 207 -7.52 -2.85 12.50
C TRP A 207 -6.36 -3.72 12.04
N GLU A 208 -6.60 -4.57 11.03
CA GLU A 208 -5.55 -5.28 10.31
C GLU A 208 -5.31 -4.60 8.97
N TRP A 209 -4.14 -3.97 8.81
CA TRP A 209 -3.69 -3.47 7.52
C TRP A 209 -3.36 -4.64 6.60
N ASN A 210 -3.97 -4.69 5.42
CA ASN A 210 -3.91 -5.88 4.58
C ASN A 210 -3.64 -5.61 3.09
N ALA A 211 -3.62 -4.36 2.67
CA ALA A 211 -3.14 -3.95 1.36
C ALA A 211 -2.63 -2.50 1.41
N THR A 212 -1.64 -2.18 0.58
CA THR A 212 -1.14 -0.82 0.39
C THR A 212 -0.46 -0.70 -0.97
N ASN A 213 -0.45 0.49 -1.52
CA ASN A 213 0.44 0.82 -2.63
C ASN A 213 0.98 2.25 -2.51
N THR A 214 2.15 2.45 -3.12
CA THR A 214 2.68 3.78 -3.39
C THR A 214 2.62 4.01 -4.89
N SER A 215 2.03 5.11 -5.30
CA SER A 215 1.93 5.49 -6.71
C SER A 215 3.11 6.36 -7.10
N HIS A 216 3.68 6.12 -8.27
CA HIS A 216 4.77 6.90 -8.86
C HIS A 216 4.31 7.42 -10.21
N ARG A 217 4.31 8.74 -10.38
CA ARG A 217 3.83 9.37 -11.62
C ARG A 217 4.73 8.99 -12.80
N VAL A 218 4.11 8.61 -13.91
CA VAL A 218 4.83 8.27 -15.15
C VAL A 218 4.78 9.43 -16.14
N GLU A 219 3.62 10.11 -16.23
CA GLU A 219 3.37 11.27 -17.11
C GLU A 219 2.25 12.13 -16.53
#